data_aed1098f78225b597ccc1ef68c9457cf
#
_entry.id   aed1098f78225b597ccc1ef68c9457cf
#
_cell.length_a   1.000
_cell.length_b   1.000
_cell.length_c   1.000
_cell.angle_alpha   90.00
_cell.angle_beta   90.00
_cell.angle_gamma   90.00
#
_symmetry.space_group_name_H-M   'P 1'
#
loop_
_entity.id
_entity.type
_entity.pdbx_description
1 polymer ?
#
loop_
_entity_poly.entity_id
_entity_poly.type
_entity_poly.pdbx_seq_one_letter_code
_entity_poly.pdbx_strand_id
1 'polypeptide(L)'
;GVEWDVKVDNGVETVQNSAKYVVHPPLGKWCIALGEWIFGYNEFGWRISAAVFGSISILLVVIAARRLFRSTLLGCAAGLLMAMDGLHLVLSRSALLDVFLMTFLLAAFTCLVFDRDRRRERWLAALESGLNPNRWGRAGRPRLGFPGWRLAAAFFVGCAGAVKWSAIWYLAVFLLLMMFWEVSTRRTAGVRMPWADMTVTQMGWAVGFVAIAVGVYIASWAGWFATDNGYFRHYLRDSGQHESPVFGTLYNLWHYHVTAWQFHVGLDSPHTYQSWPWQWLLLGRPVAFYWSNTGHCGGPSCAAEVLLL
;
A
#
# COMPACT_ATOMS: atom_id res chain seq x y z
N GLY A 1 10.85 5.23 14.04
CA GLY A 1 9.93 4.91 15.11
C GLY A 1 10.66 4.25 16.26
N VAL A 2 10.35 4.66 17.47
CA VAL A 2 10.81 3.95 18.67
C VAL A 2 9.94 2.70 18.76
N GLU A 3 10.53 1.54 18.57
CA GLU A 3 9.87 0.28 18.88
C GLU A 3 10.12 0.01 20.36
N TRP A 4 9.04 -0.01 21.15
CA TRP A 4 9.12 -0.32 22.56
C TRP A 4 9.47 -1.80 22.71
N ASP A 5 10.70 -2.08 23.17
CA ASP A 5 11.11 -3.44 23.53
C ASP A 5 10.83 -3.62 25.01
N VAL A 6 9.97 -4.54 25.34
CA VAL A 6 9.74 -4.93 26.74
C VAL A 6 10.72 -6.06 27.05
N LYS A 7 11.76 -5.75 27.83
CA LYS A 7 12.56 -6.77 28.48
C LYS A 7 11.87 -7.18 29.76
N VAL A 8 11.59 -8.48 29.85
CA VAL A 8 11.16 -9.08 31.12
C VAL A 8 12.41 -9.62 31.80
N ASP A 9 12.88 -8.91 32.83
CA ASP A 9 13.96 -9.35 33.68
C ASP A 9 13.40 -9.60 35.09
N ASN A 10 13.50 -10.85 35.56
CA ASN A 10 12.95 -11.29 36.87
C ASN A 10 11.47 -10.92 37.11
N GLY A 11 10.63 -10.97 36.07
CA GLY A 11 9.21 -10.63 36.16
C GLY A 11 8.90 -9.13 36.16
N VAL A 12 9.90 -8.27 35.99
CA VAL A 12 9.73 -6.83 35.84
C VAL A 12 9.81 -6.48 34.34
N GLU A 13 8.73 -5.97 33.82
CA GLU A 13 8.68 -5.45 32.44
C GLU A 13 9.35 -4.07 32.39
N THR A 14 10.51 -3.99 31.77
CA THR A 14 11.19 -2.71 31.50
C THR A 14 11.04 -2.35 30.04
N VAL A 15 10.42 -1.21 29.76
CA VAL A 15 10.32 -0.65 28.42
C VAL A 15 11.67 -0.07 28.01
N GLN A 16 12.30 -0.64 26.98
CA GLN A 16 13.54 -0.09 26.43
C GLN A 16 13.23 1.02 25.43
N ASN A 17 13.69 2.22 25.71
CA ASN A 17 13.59 3.38 24.84
C ASN A 17 14.81 3.46 23.89
N SER A 18 15.15 2.35 23.23
CA SER A 18 16.24 2.31 22.24
C SER A 18 15.67 2.16 20.83
N ALA A 19 16.25 2.91 19.89
CA ALA A 19 15.90 2.76 18.47
C ALA A 19 16.28 1.36 17.99
N LYS A 20 15.33 0.67 17.35
CA LYS A 20 15.58 -0.60 16.67
C LYS A 20 15.52 -0.44 15.16
N TYR A 21 16.35 -1.24 14.49
CA TYR A 21 16.28 -1.34 13.04
C TYR A 21 15.00 -2.02 12.59
N VAL A 22 14.30 -1.38 11.67
CA VAL A 22 13.06 -1.91 11.11
C VAL A 22 13.10 -1.81 9.59
N VAL A 23 12.91 -2.94 8.91
CA VAL A 23 13.02 -3.03 7.45
C VAL A 23 11.85 -2.44 6.67
N HIS A 24 10.72 -2.21 7.32
CA HIS A 24 9.52 -1.64 6.68
C HIS A 24 9.34 -0.17 7.04
N PRO A 25 8.85 0.66 6.11
CA PRO A 25 8.52 2.06 6.36
C PRO A 25 7.50 2.26 7.49
N PRO A 26 7.38 3.48 8.05
CA PRO A 26 6.74 3.67 9.36
C PRO A 26 5.20 3.72 9.33
N LEU A 27 4.53 4.02 8.20
CA LEU A 27 3.09 4.35 8.21
C LEU A 27 2.20 3.21 8.71
N GLY A 28 2.47 1.96 8.34
CA GLY A 28 1.68 0.83 8.83
C GLY A 28 1.76 0.66 10.35
N LYS A 29 2.91 0.95 10.93
CA LYS A 29 3.11 0.96 12.38
C LYS A 29 2.38 2.13 13.04
N TRP A 30 2.34 3.30 12.39
CA TRP A 30 1.55 4.42 12.88
C TRP A 30 0.06 4.09 12.91
N CYS A 31 -0.44 3.32 11.94
CA CYS A 31 -1.83 2.86 11.96
C CYS A 31 -2.11 1.95 13.16
N ILE A 32 -1.18 1.05 13.50
CA ILE A 32 -1.29 0.20 14.69
C ILE A 32 -1.20 1.05 15.95
N ALA A 33 -0.18 1.90 16.06
CA ALA A 33 0.03 2.78 17.20
C ALA A 33 -1.15 3.73 17.48
N LEU A 34 -1.89 4.12 16.46
CA LEU A 34 -3.12 4.90 16.63
C LEU A 34 -4.18 4.13 17.43
N GLY A 35 -4.34 2.84 17.15
CA GLY A 35 -5.25 1.99 17.91
C GLY A 35 -4.80 1.81 19.35
N GLU A 36 -3.51 1.61 19.56
CA GLU A 36 -2.91 1.53 20.92
C GLU A 36 -3.05 2.83 21.69
N TRP A 37 -2.89 3.96 21.02
CA TRP A 37 -3.03 5.28 21.66
C TRP A 37 -4.46 5.56 22.12
N ILE A 38 -5.46 5.12 21.35
CA ILE A 38 -6.89 5.36 21.68
C ILE A 38 -7.40 4.37 22.72
N PHE A 39 -7.03 3.09 22.61
CA PHE A 39 -7.61 2.00 23.38
C PHE A 39 -6.64 1.38 24.39
N GLY A 40 -5.41 1.91 24.48
CA GLY A 40 -4.37 1.40 25.36
C GLY A 40 -3.54 0.28 24.74
N TYR A 41 -2.38 0.01 25.35
CA TYR A 41 -1.46 -1.04 24.93
C TYR A 41 -1.97 -2.41 25.43
N ASN A 42 -2.88 -2.97 24.67
CA ASN A 42 -3.52 -4.26 24.95
C ASN A 42 -3.92 -4.96 23.64
N GLU A 43 -4.41 -6.19 23.75
CA GLU A 43 -4.76 -7.00 22.57
C GLU A 43 -5.83 -6.37 21.67
N PHE A 44 -6.73 -5.58 22.21
CA PHE A 44 -7.74 -4.86 21.45
C PHE A 44 -7.12 -3.65 20.75
N GLY A 45 -6.29 -2.86 21.46
CA GLY A 45 -5.68 -1.63 20.95
C GLY A 45 -4.87 -1.85 19.68
N TRP A 46 -3.99 -2.85 19.64
CA TRP A 46 -3.16 -3.10 18.46
C TRP A 46 -3.87 -3.86 17.34
N ARG A 47 -5.01 -4.50 17.61
CA ARG A 47 -5.80 -5.22 16.58
C ARG A 47 -6.89 -4.37 15.93
N ILE A 48 -7.45 -3.38 16.64
CA ILE A 48 -8.60 -2.63 16.16
C ILE A 48 -8.33 -1.91 14.83
N SER A 49 -7.14 -1.34 14.65
CA SER A 49 -6.76 -0.69 13.40
C SER A 49 -6.79 -1.67 12.24
N ALA A 50 -6.23 -2.88 12.40
CA ALA A 50 -6.27 -3.92 11.38
C ALA A 50 -7.72 -4.33 11.03
N ALA A 51 -8.60 -4.46 12.02
CA ALA A 51 -10.01 -4.80 11.81
C ALA A 51 -10.76 -3.70 11.04
N VAL A 52 -10.51 -2.43 11.37
CA VAL A 52 -11.12 -1.29 10.66
C VAL A 52 -10.63 -1.23 9.21
N PHE A 53 -9.32 -1.34 8.98
CA PHE A 53 -8.76 -1.34 7.62
C PHE A 53 -9.25 -2.55 6.81
N GLY A 54 -9.31 -3.74 7.39
CA GLY A 54 -9.90 -4.91 6.75
C GLY A 54 -11.36 -4.70 6.35
N SER A 55 -12.17 -4.11 7.23
CA SER A 55 -13.58 -3.79 6.91
C SER A 55 -13.70 -2.75 5.79
N ILE A 56 -12.86 -1.71 5.80
CA ILE A 56 -12.78 -0.69 4.75
C ILE A 56 -12.39 -1.34 3.41
N SER A 57 -11.46 -2.29 3.41
CA SER A 57 -11.02 -2.96 2.19
C SER A 57 -12.14 -3.74 1.51
N ILE A 58 -13.01 -4.42 2.27
CA ILE A 58 -14.22 -5.08 1.74
C ILE A 58 -15.13 -4.06 1.07
N LEU A 59 -15.41 -2.93 1.72
CA LEU A 59 -16.24 -1.86 1.16
C LEU A 59 -15.64 -1.31 -0.15
N LEU A 60 -14.31 -1.12 -0.20
CA LEU A 60 -13.62 -0.65 -1.41
C LEU A 60 -13.76 -1.65 -2.56
N VAL A 61 -13.66 -2.95 -2.29
CA VAL A 61 -13.89 -4.00 -3.30
C VAL A 61 -15.32 -3.98 -3.83
N VAL A 62 -16.33 -3.83 -2.94
CA VAL A 62 -17.73 -3.68 -3.35
C VAL A 62 -17.90 -2.49 -4.29
N ILE A 63 -17.36 -1.32 -3.91
CA ILE A 63 -17.47 -0.08 -4.69
C ILE A 63 -16.78 -0.23 -6.05
N ALA A 64 -15.54 -0.73 -6.07
CA ALA A 64 -14.77 -0.92 -7.30
C ALA A 64 -15.45 -1.91 -8.25
N ALA A 65 -15.86 -3.08 -7.75
CA ALA A 65 -16.52 -4.11 -8.54
C ALA A 65 -17.86 -3.62 -9.08
N ARG A 66 -18.69 -2.98 -8.24
CA ARG A 66 -19.97 -2.38 -8.68
C ARG A 66 -19.78 -1.40 -9.82
N ARG A 67 -18.75 -0.56 -9.76
CA ARG A 67 -18.43 0.42 -10.83
C ARG A 67 -17.93 -0.27 -12.09
N LEU A 68 -17.05 -1.25 -11.96
CA LEU A 68 -16.47 -1.96 -13.10
C LEU A 68 -17.49 -2.79 -13.88
N PHE A 69 -18.33 -3.53 -13.17
CA PHE A 69 -19.34 -4.42 -13.74
C PHE A 69 -20.71 -3.76 -13.91
N ARG A 70 -20.89 -2.51 -13.44
CA ARG A 70 -22.16 -1.78 -13.44
C ARG A 70 -23.30 -2.60 -12.81
N SER A 71 -22.99 -3.42 -11.83
CA SER A 71 -23.93 -4.34 -11.14
C SER A 71 -23.70 -4.30 -9.64
N THR A 72 -24.76 -3.97 -8.89
CA THR A 72 -24.71 -4.00 -7.42
C THR A 72 -24.56 -5.44 -6.92
N LEU A 73 -25.22 -6.40 -7.58
CA LEU A 73 -25.11 -7.82 -7.23
C LEU A 73 -23.67 -8.32 -7.31
N LEU A 74 -22.98 -8.04 -8.43
CA LEU A 74 -21.57 -8.44 -8.60
C LEU A 74 -20.65 -7.71 -7.60
N GLY A 75 -20.96 -6.44 -7.28
CA GLY A 75 -20.25 -5.73 -6.23
C GLY A 75 -20.38 -6.39 -4.87
N CYS A 76 -21.61 -6.72 -4.46
CA CYS A 76 -21.87 -7.40 -3.20
C CYS A 76 -21.27 -8.81 -3.17
N ALA A 77 -21.34 -9.56 -4.27
CA ALA A 77 -20.72 -10.87 -4.38
C ALA A 77 -19.20 -10.82 -4.20
N ALA A 78 -18.52 -9.84 -4.85
CA ALA A 78 -17.09 -9.64 -4.70
C ALA A 78 -16.69 -9.31 -3.24
N GLY A 79 -17.45 -8.43 -2.57
CA GLY A 79 -17.24 -8.12 -1.16
C GLY A 79 -17.48 -9.29 -0.24
N LEU A 80 -18.53 -10.10 -0.50
CA LEU A 80 -18.82 -11.29 0.27
C LEU A 80 -17.69 -12.34 0.14
N LEU A 81 -17.21 -12.59 -1.08
CA LEU A 81 -16.10 -13.51 -1.31
C LEU A 81 -14.85 -13.08 -0.54
N MET A 82 -14.52 -11.78 -0.57
CA MET A 82 -13.40 -11.24 0.20
C MET A 82 -13.63 -11.35 1.71
N ALA A 83 -14.85 -11.13 2.20
CA ALA A 83 -15.17 -11.24 3.62
C ALA A 83 -15.08 -12.68 4.14
N MET A 84 -15.30 -13.66 3.25
CA MET A 84 -15.22 -15.10 3.57
C MET A 84 -13.81 -15.67 3.35
N ASP A 85 -12.90 -14.90 2.75
CA ASP A 85 -11.53 -15.34 2.52
C ASP A 85 -10.77 -15.49 3.85
N GLY A 86 -10.20 -16.69 4.06
CA GLY A 86 -9.54 -17.04 5.31
C GLY A 86 -8.30 -16.20 5.59
N LEU A 87 -7.50 -15.92 4.57
CA LEU A 87 -6.29 -15.09 4.70
C LEU A 87 -6.66 -13.65 5.06
N HIS A 88 -7.64 -13.07 4.36
CA HIS A 88 -8.14 -11.72 4.65
C HIS A 88 -8.69 -11.61 6.08
N LEU A 89 -9.48 -12.59 6.52
CA LEU A 89 -10.04 -12.63 7.87
C LEU A 89 -8.96 -12.63 8.95
N VAL A 90 -7.92 -13.44 8.78
CA VAL A 90 -6.82 -13.53 9.77
C VAL A 90 -5.97 -12.27 9.74
N LEU A 91 -5.59 -11.75 8.57
CA LEU A 91 -4.82 -10.51 8.45
C LEU A 91 -5.59 -9.30 9.03
N SER A 92 -6.91 -9.30 8.95
CA SER A 92 -7.76 -8.26 9.56
C SER A 92 -7.85 -8.33 11.09
N ARG A 93 -7.38 -9.41 11.70
CA ARG A 93 -7.35 -9.62 13.17
C ARG A 93 -5.94 -9.61 13.75
N SER A 94 -4.94 -9.62 12.90
CA SER A 94 -3.53 -9.62 13.29
C SER A 94 -2.94 -8.24 12.96
N ALA A 95 -2.09 -7.70 13.82
CA ALA A 95 -1.44 -6.41 13.54
C ALA A 95 -0.32 -6.54 12.50
N LEU A 96 -0.58 -7.23 11.39
CA LEU A 96 0.33 -7.37 10.26
C LEU A 96 0.16 -6.23 9.26
N LEU A 97 1.27 -5.80 8.67
CA LEU A 97 1.31 -4.63 7.78
C LEU A 97 0.55 -4.83 6.46
N ASP A 98 0.30 -6.08 6.06
CA ASP A 98 -0.27 -6.43 4.76
C ASP A 98 -1.70 -5.94 4.57
N VAL A 99 -2.52 -5.91 5.63
CA VAL A 99 -3.90 -5.39 5.57
C VAL A 99 -3.91 -3.89 5.27
N PHE A 100 -2.99 -3.11 5.83
CA PHE A 100 -2.87 -1.67 5.55
C PHE A 100 -2.39 -1.43 4.12
N LEU A 101 -1.35 -2.16 3.68
CA LEU A 101 -0.86 -2.11 2.31
C LEU A 101 -2.00 -2.37 1.32
N MET A 102 -2.72 -3.47 1.48
CA MET A 102 -3.82 -3.88 0.62
C MET A 102 -4.93 -2.82 0.59
N THR A 103 -5.33 -2.31 1.75
CA THR A 103 -6.40 -1.32 1.85
C THR A 103 -6.03 -0.01 1.13
N PHE A 104 -4.81 0.48 1.29
CA PHE A 104 -4.35 1.67 0.55
C PHE A 104 -4.28 1.42 -0.95
N LEU A 105 -3.85 0.24 -1.40
CA LEU A 105 -3.86 -0.11 -2.82
C LEU A 105 -5.28 -0.21 -3.40
N LEU A 106 -6.22 -0.79 -2.65
CA LEU A 106 -7.63 -0.84 -3.05
C LEU A 106 -8.26 0.56 -3.09
N ALA A 107 -7.92 1.44 -2.14
CA ALA A 107 -8.35 2.83 -2.15
C ALA A 107 -7.80 3.56 -3.40
N ALA A 108 -6.52 3.39 -3.71
CA ALA A 108 -5.91 3.94 -4.92
C ALA A 108 -6.60 3.43 -6.18
N PHE A 109 -6.81 2.12 -6.30
CA PHE A 109 -7.50 1.51 -7.44
C PHE A 109 -8.93 2.03 -7.58
N THR A 110 -9.68 2.12 -6.49
CA THR A 110 -11.05 2.65 -6.48
C THR A 110 -11.08 4.10 -6.97
N CYS A 111 -10.14 4.93 -6.52
CA CYS A 111 -9.98 6.31 -7.00
C CYS A 111 -9.64 6.35 -8.50
N LEU A 112 -8.80 5.45 -9.01
CA LEU A 112 -8.50 5.35 -10.45
C LEU A 112 -9.74 4.94 -11.26
N VAL A 113 -10.60 4.05 -10.74
CA VAL A 113 -11.86 3.69 -11.38
C VAL A 113 -12.79 4.91 -11.47
N PHE A 114 -12.88 5.72 -10.41
CA PHE A 114 -13.65 6.98 -10.44
C PHE A 114 -13.05 8.00 -11.41
N ASP A 115 -11.72 8.16 -11.47
CA ASP A 115 -11.06 9.05 -12.44
C ASP A 115 -11.37 8.61 -13.86
N ARG A 116 -11.27 7.31 -14.17
CA ARG A 116 -11.61 6.73 -15.47
C ARG A 116 -13.03 7.05 -15.89
N ASP A 117 -14.00 6.78 -15.01
CA ASP A 117 -15.42 6.96 -15.33
C ASP A 117 -15.72 8.43 -15.58
N ARG A 118 -15.27 9.33 -14.68
CA ARG A 118 -15.46 10.79 -14.83
C ARG A 118 -14.82 11.32 -16.12
N ARG A 119 -13.67 10.80 -16.53
CA ARG A 119 -12.98 11.21 -17.76
C ARG A 119 -13.74 10.74 -18.99
N ARG A 120 -14.26 9.52 -18.99
CA ARG A 120 -15.10 8.98 -20.07
C ARG A 120 -16.39 9.78 -20.22
N GLU A 121 -17.07 10.09 -19.14
CA GLU A 121 -18.26 10.95 -19.13
C GLU A 121 -17.98 12.31 -19.75
N ARG A 122 -16.88 12.95 -19.44
CA ARG A 122 -16.49 14.24 -20.00
C ARG A 122 -16.12 14.18 -21.48
N TRP A 123 -15.47 13.10 -21.91
CA TRP A 123 -15.22 12.86 -23.33
C TRP A 123 -16.53 12.71 -24.09
N LEU A 124 -17.47 11.91 -23.57
CA LEU A 124 -18.77 11.70 -24.17
C LEU A 124 -19.54 13.01 -24.29
N ALA A 125 -19.68 13.76 -23.21
CA ALA A 125 -20.38 15.05 -23.22
C ALA A 125 -19.75 16.05 -24.19
N ALA A 126 -18.44 16.06 -24.34
CA ALA A 126 -17.75 16.92 -25.29
C ALA A 126 -18.04 16.52 -26.75
N LEU A 127 -18.04 15.21 -27.04
CA LEU A 127 -18.38 14.70 -28.37
C LEU A 127 -19.84 15.01 -28.74
N GLU A 128 -20.76 14.83 -27.79
CA GLU A 128 -22.18 15.19 -27.95
C GLU A 128 -22.38 16.69 -28.20
N SER A 129 -21.52 17.54 -27.63
CA SER A 129 -21.51 18.99 -27.90
C SER A 129 -20.82 19.40 -29.19
N GLY A 130 -20.42 18.44 -30.04
CA GLY A 130 -19.83 18.71 -31.37
C GLY A 130 -18.29 18.86 -31.35
N LEU A 131 -17.59 18.37 -30.29
CA LEU A 131 -16.14 18.36 -30.30
C LEU A 131 -15.61 17.49 -31.43
N ASN A 132 -14.71 18.04 -32.28
CA ASN A 132 -13.97 17.27 -33.24
C ASN A 132 -12.63 16.84 -32.62
N PRO A 133 -12.46 15.56 -32.30
CA PRO A 133 -11.26 15.05 -31.59
C PRO A 133 -9.98 15.12 -32.44
N ASN A 134 -10.09 15.36 -33.74
CA ASN A 134 -8.96 15.44 -34.68
C ASN A 134 -8.47 16.88 -34.90
N ARG A 135 -9.06 17.88 -34.26
CA ARG A 135 -8.51 19.24 -34.23
C ARG A 135 -7.24 19.30 -33.36
N TRP A 136 -6.28 20.08 -33.83
CA TRP A 136 -5.02 20.27 -33.11
C TRP A 136 -5.19 21.08 -31.81
N GLY A 137 -4.40 20.71 -30.81
CA GLY A 137 -4.32 21.44 -29.55
C GLY A 137 -5.58 21.32 -28.68
N ARG A 138 -5.87 22.38 -27.92
CA ARG A 138 -7.02 22.41 -26.96
C ARG A 138 -8.38 22.34 -27.64
N ALA A 139 -8.48 22.72 -28.92
CA ALA A 139 -9.75 22.72 -29.66
C ALA A 139 -10.27 21.29 -29.97
N GLY A 140 -9.40 20.29 -29.97
CA GLY A 140 -9.75 18.86 -30.14
C GLY A 140 -9.86 18.06 -28.86
N ARG A 141 -9.79 18.70 -27.68
CA ARG A 141 -9.73 18.02 -26.38
C ARG A 141 -10.78 18.52 -25.41
N PRO A 142 -11.46 17.62 -24.67
CA PRO A 142 -12.42 18.03 -23.66
C PRO A 142 -11.71 18.71 -22.48
N ARG A 143 -12.42 19.60 -21.80
CA ARG A 143 -11.99 20.14 -20.51
C ARG A 143 -12.24 19.10 -19.42
N LEU A 144 -11.19 18.35 -19.07
CA LEU A 144 -11.29 17.25 -18.09
C LEU A 144 -11.39 17.75 -16.62
N GLY A 145 -11.13 19.05 -16.38
CA GLY A 145 -11.17 19.68 -15.06
C GLY A 145 -10.12 19.14 -14.09
N PHE A 146 -10.29 19.43 -12.81
CA PHE A 146 -9.36 19.03 -11.77
C PHE A 146 -9.38 17.50 -11.55
N PRO A 147 -8.21 16.83 -11.60
CA PRO A 147 -8.11 15.37 -11.51
C PRO A 147 -8.04 14.88 -10.06
N GLY A 148 -8.99 15.31 -9.21
CA GLY A 148 -8.96 15.02 -7.76
C GLY A 148 -8.86 13.55 -7.43
N TRP A 149 -9.57 12.67 -8.16
CA TRP A 149 -9.49 11.23 -7.95
C TRP A 149 -8.11 10.63 -8.29
N ARG A 150 -7.46 11.17 -9.33
CA ARG A 150 -6.11 10.76 -9.70
C ARG A 150 -5.08 11.17 -8.64
N LEU A 151 -5.22 12.38 -8.09
CA LEU A 151 -4.36 12.86 -7.00
C LEU A 151 -4.59 12.06 -5.72
N ALA A 152 -5.85 11.73 -5.40
CA ALA A 152 -6.17 10.85 -4.28
C ALA A 152 -5.57 9.44 -4.47
N ALA A 153 -5.63 8.90 -5.69
CA ALA A 153 -4.98 7.63 -6.00
C ALA A 153 -3.45 7.68 -5.77
N ALA A 154 -2.80 8.75 -6.22
CA ALA A 154 -1.36 8.97 -6.00
C ALA A 154 -1.02 9.04 -4.50
N PHE A 155 -1.84 9.75 -3.72
CA PHE A 155 -1.70 9.81 -2.26
C PHE A 155 -1.79 8.41 -1.64
N PHE A 156 -2.79 7.62 -1.99
CA PHE A 156 -2.96 6.28 -1.44
C PHE A 156 -1.86 5.30 -1.89
N VAL A 157 -1.33 5.44 -3.11
CA VAL A 157 -0.14 4.67 -3.54
C VAL A 157 1.08 5.06 -2.69
N GLY A 158 1.25 6.34 -2.41
CA GLY A 158 2.29 6.82 -1.50
C GLY A 158 2.14 6.24 -0.09
N CYS A 159 0.91 6.21 0.45
CA CYS A 159 0.61 5.54 1.73
C CYS A 159 0.96 4.04 1.68
N ALA A 160 0.59 3.35 0.60
CA ALA A 160 0.93 1.94 0.42
C ALA A 160 2.46 1.72 0.42
N GLY A 161 3.22 2.56 -0.30
CA GLY A 161 4.68 2.56 -0.31
C GLY A 161 5.28 2.84 1.07
N ALA A 162 4.64 3.71 1.85
CA ALA A 162 4.99 4.03 3.22
C ALA A 162 4.66 2.91 4.24
N VAL A 163 3.95 1.86 3.82
CA VAL A 163 3.75 0.62 4.58
C VAL A 163 4.76 -0.45 4.18
N LYS A 164 4.86 -0.75 2.87
CA LYS A 164 5.77 -1.77 2.32
C LYS A 164 6.27 -1.40 0.92
N TRP A 165 7.52 -1.68 0.63
CA TRP A 165 8.14 -1.38 -0.67
C TRP A 165 7.56 -2.18 -1.85
N SER A 166 6.90 -3.30 -1.59
CA SER A 166 6.17 -4.04 -2.63
C SER A 166 5.13 -3.18 -3.38
N ALA A 167 4.67 -2.07 -2.79
CA ALA A 167 3.79 -1.10 -3.46
C ALA A 167 4.39 -0.50 -4.74
N ILE A 168 5.72 -0.55 -4.96
CA ILE A 168 6.36 -0.04 -6.18
C ILE A 168 5.89 -0.79 -7.44
N TRP A 169 5.62 -2.09 -7.32
CA TRP A 169 5.08 -2.88 -8.41
C TRP A 169 3.65 -2.45 -8.77
N TYR A 170 2.85 -2.13 -7.76
CA TYR A 170 1.49 -1.63 -7.97
C TYR A 170 1.50 -0.20 -8.53
N LEU A 171 2.47 0.64 -8.14
CA LEU A 171 2.67 1.96 -8.77
C LEU A 171 2.89 1.80 -10.27
N ALA A 172 3.80 0.90 -10.68
CA ALA A 172 4.08 0.63 -12.10
C ALA A 172 2.81 0.12 -12.82
N VAL A 173 2.11 -0.85 -12.24
CA VAL A 173 0.87 -1.40 -12.80
C VAL A 173 -0.23 -0.33 -12.92
N PHE A 174 -0.39 0.54 -11.93
CA PHE A 174 -1.40 1.60 -11.98
C PHE A 174 -1.08 2.68 -13.01
N LEU A 175 0.19 3.02 -13.20
CA LEU A 175 0.61 3.90 -14.29
C LEU A 175 0.30 3.29 -15.67
N LEU A 176 0.60 2.02 -15.87
CA LEU A 176 0.25 1.29 -17.10
C LEU A 176 -1.27 1.23 -17.30
N LEU A 177 -2.03 0.93 -16.25
CA LEU A 177 -3.48 0.88 -16.29
C LEU A 177 -4.09 2.23 -16.68
N MET A 178 -3.61 3.32 -16.08
CA MET A 178 -4.02 4.67 -16.46
C MET A 178 -3.70 4.96 -17.93
N MET A 179 -2.51 4.61 -18.38
CA MET A 179 -2.10 4.78 -19.78
C MET A 179 -3.04 4.03 -20.75
N PHE A 180 -3.31 2.76 -20.47
CA PHE A 180 -4.21 1.96 -21.30
C PHE A 180 -5.64 2.47 -21.31
N TRP A 181 -6.18 2.91 -20.17
CA TRP A 181 -7.50 3.52 -20.08
C TRP A 181 -7.60 4.84 -20.85
N GLU A 182 -6.58 5.67 -20.76
CA GLU A 182 -6.49 6.93 -21.52
C GLU A 182 -6.43 6.70 -23.03
N VAL A 183 -5.61 5.74 -23.47
CA VAL A 183 -5.53 5.38 -24.89
C VAL A 183 -6.85 4.77 -25.38
N SER A 184 -7.45 3.87 -24.59
CA SER A 184 -8.75 3.27 -24.92
C SER A 184 -9.84 4.32 -25.07
N THR A 185 -9.92 5.27 -24.14
CA THR A 185 -10.90 6.38 -24.23
C THR A 185 -10.71 7.22 -25.48
N ARG A 186 -9.46 7.54 -25.86
CA ARG A 186 -9.14 8.29 -27.09
C ARG A 186 -9.47 7.52 -28.36
N ARG A 187 -9.20 6.22 -28.37
CA ARG A 187 -9.57 5.33 -29.51
C ARG A 187 -11.08 5.34 -29.73
N THR A 188 -11.85 5.14 -28.65
CA THR A 188 -13.32 5.18 -28.70
C THR A 188 -13.85 6.55 -29.13
N ALA A 189 -13.17 7.64 -28.71
CA ALA A 189 -13.52 9.01 -29.12
C ALA A 189 -13.13 9.35 -30.57
N GLY A 190 -12.45 8.46 -31.31
CA GLY A 190 -12.05 8.69 -32.70
C GLY A 190 -10.80 9.55 -32.88
N VAL A 191 -9.94 9.67 -31.86
CA VAL A 191 -8.65 10.37 -31.99
C VAL A 191 -7.72 9.61 -32.92
N ARG A 192 -7.17 10.26 -33.93
CA ARG A 192 -6.33 9.66 -34.98
C ARG A 192 -5.05 8.98 -34.44
N MET A 193 -4.38 9.65 -33.50
CA MET A 193 -3.12 9.15 -32.89
C MET A 193 -3.27 9.09 -31.37
N PRO A 194 -3.98 8.11 -30.84
CA PRO A 194 -4.37 8.08 -29.43
C PRO A 194 -3.17 7.94 -28.48
N TRP A 195 -2.11 7.25 -28.87
CA TRP A 195 -0.89 7.12 -28.10
C TRP A 195 -0.11 8.44 -28.00
N ALA A 196 0.13 9.09 -29.13
CA ALA A 196 0.83 10.38 -29.15
C ALA A 196 0.05 11.44 -28.38
N ASP A 197 -1.27 11.52 -28.57
CA ASP A 197 -2.12 12.45 -27.84
C ASP A 197 -2.10 12.19 -26.33
N MET A 198 -2.19 10.93 -25.92
CA MET A 198 -2.09 10.53 -24.52
C MET A 198 -0.75 10.98 -23.95
N THR A 199 0.36 10.66 -24.59
CA THR A 199 1.71 10.99 -24.10
C THR A 199 1.86 12.49 -23.90
N VAL A 200 1.52 13.32 -24.91
CA VAL A 200 1.64 14.77 -24.83
C VAL A 200 0.76 15.37 -23.72
N THR A 201 -0.41 14.80 -23.48
CA THR A 201 -1.39 15.39 -22.55
C THR A 201 -1.34 14.82 -21.14
N GLN A 202 -0.82 13.61 -20.96
CA GLN A 202 -0.88 12.90 -19.68
C GLN A 202 0.49 12.67 -19.01
N MET A 203 1.61 12.86 -19.73
CA MET A 203 2.94 12.65 -19.15
C MET A 203 3.18 13.54 -17.92
N GLY A 204 2.82 14.82 -17.97
CA GLY A 204 2.94 15.70 -16.82
C GLY A 204 2.13 15.23 -15.60
N TRP A 205 0.94 14.66 -15.83
CA TRP A 205 0.14 14.06 -14.77
C TRP A 205 0.70 12.75 -14.25
N ALA A 206 1.37 11.95 -15.08
CA ALA A 206 2.06 10.75 -14.64
C ALA A 206 3.26 11.09 -13.75
N VAL A 207 4.04 12.10 -14.14
CA VAL A 207 5.14 12.63 -13.31
C VAL A 207 4.60 13.19 -11.99
N GLY A 208 3.51 13.98 -12.02
CA GLY A 208 2.86 14.48 -10.81
C GLY A 208 2.33 13.37 -9.90
N PHE A 209 1.79 12.29 -10.48
CA PHE A 209 1.35 11.12 -9.73
C PHE A 209 2.50 10.49 -8.95
N VAL A 210 3.63 10.25 -9.61
CA VAL A 210 4.83 9.70 -8.97
C VAL A 210 5.37 10.67 -7.91
N ALA A 211 5.44 11.96 -8.22
CA ALA A 211 5.94 12.97 -7.28
C ALA A 211 5.10 13.02 -5.99
N ILE A 212 3.77 12.93 -6.10
CA ILE A 212 2.89 12.88 -4.92
C ILE A 212 3.12 11.60 -4.13
N ALA A 213 3.18 10.44 -4.80
CA ALA A 213 3.42 9.18 -4.12
C ALA A 213 4.76 9.17 -3.35
N VAL A 214 5.82 9.67 -3.97
CA VAL A 214 7.14 9.85 -3.34
C VAL A 214 7.08 10.88 -2.20
N GLY A 215 6.38 12.00 -2.39
CA GLY A 215 6.21 13.02 -1.36
C GLY A 215 5.51 12.47 -0.10
N VAL A 216 4.46 11.67 -0.27
CA VAL A 216 3.76 11.00 0.83
C VAL A 216 4.66 9.97 1.52
N TYR A 217 5.42 9.21 0.73
CA TYR A 217 6.43 8.28 1.27
C TYR A 217 7.45 9.02 2.16
N ILE A 218 8.04 10.10 1.66
CA ILE A 218 9.02 10.89 2.43
C ILE A 218 8.36 11.51 3.67
N ALA A 219 7.13 12.03 3.55
CA ALA A 219 6.39 12.58 4.68
C ALA A 219 6.14 11.56 5.79
N SER A 220 6.01 10.27 5.45
CA SER A 220 5.87 9.21 6.46
C SER A 220 7.10 9.05 7.37
N TRP A 221 8.27 9.56 6.95
CA TRP A 221 9.49 9.57 7.75
C TRP A 221 9.60 10.80 8.66
N ALA A 222 8.56 11.65 8.74
CA ALA A 222 8.58 12.89 9.52
C ALA A 222 9.01 12.66 10.98
N GLY A 223 8.55 11.58 11.63
CA GLY A 223 8.95 11.24 12.99
C GLY A 223 10.47 10.95 13.09
N TRP A 224 11.05 10.27 12.12
CA TRP A 224 12.49 10.00 12.07
C TRP A 224 13.30 11.27 11.87
N PHE A 225 12.80 12.23 11.08
CA PHE A 225 13.45 13.53 10.91
C PHE A 225 13.34 14.42 12.15
N ALA A 226 12.22 14.34 12.86
CA ALA A 226 11.90 15.21 14.00
C ALA A 226 12.53 14.75 15.32
N THR A 227 13.04 13.51 15.39
CA THR A 227 13.63 12.95 16.61
C THR A 227 15.10 12.63 16.42
N ASP A 228 15.91 12.80 17.48
CA ASP A 228 17.34 12.49 17.43
C ASP A 228 17.66 11.02 17.71
N ASN A 229 16.75 10.27 18.28
CA ASN A 229 16.94 8.86 18.67
C ASN A 229 16.46 7.86 17.62
N GLY A 230 16.25 8.26 16.35
CA GLY A 230 15.91 7.34 15.27
C GLY A 230 17.09 6.42 14.92
N TYR A 231 16.82 5.16 14.56
CA TYR A 231 17.87 4.24 14.13
C TYR A 231 18.59 4.81 12.91
N PHE A 232 19.91 4.79 12.89
CA PHE A 232 20.79 5.43 11.88
C PHE A 232 20.58 6.95 11.71
N ARG A 233 19.87 7.62 12.63
CA ARG A 233 19.62 9.07 12.50
C ARG A 233 20.92 9.90 12.45
N HIS A 234 21.94 9.43 13.13
CA HIS A 234 23.27 10.04 13.23
C HIS A 234 24.39 9.09 12.78
N TYR A 235 24.12 8.24 11.81
CA TYR A 235 25.07 7.23 11.33
C TYR A 235 26.44 7.80 10.97
N LEU A 236 26.50 8.93 10.25
CA LEU A 236 27.79 9.57 9.90
C LEU A 236 28.56 9.98 11.15
N ARG A 237 27.89 10.65 12.08
CA ARG A 237 28.53 11.08 13.35
C ARG A 237 29.01 9.89 14.16
N ASP A 238 28.19 8.87 14.28
CA ASP A 238 28.51 7.66 15.05
C ASP A 238 29.64 6.85 14.40
N SER A 239 29.83 7.03 13.08
CA SER A 239 30.97 6.47 12.31
C SER A 239 32.21 7.37 12.31
N GLY A 240 32.23 8.46 13.08
CA GLY A 240 33.36 9.39 13.16
C GLY A 240 33.49 10.31 11.94
N GLN A 241 32.45 10.42 11.09
CA GLN A 241 32.45 11.27 9.91
C GLN A 241 31.73 12.59 10.17
N HIS A 242 32.02 13.60 9.33
CA HIS A 242 31.35 14.89 9.43
C HIS A 242 29.88 14.79 8.98
N GLU A 243 28.96 15.13 9.88
CA GLU A 243 27.52 15.16 9.59
C GLU A 243 27.08 16.62 9.36
N SER A 244 26.82 16.99 8.11
CA SER A 244 26.19 18.27 7.82
C SER A 244 24.68 18.26 8.12
N PRO A 245 24.08 19.39 8.52
CA PRO A 245 22.68 19.40 9.01
C PRO A 245 21.65 18.88 8.02
N VAL A 246 21.82 19.12 6.71
CA VAL A 246 20.86 18.70 5.67
C VAL A 246 21.39 17.49 4.92
N PHE A 247 22.58 17.61 4.29
CA PHE A 247 23.11 16.52 3.45
C PHE A 247 23.49 15.28 4.27
N GLY A 248 24.01 15.46 5.49
CA GLY A 248 24.31 14.36 6.38
C GLY A 248 23.04 13.60 6.77
N THR A 249 21.97 14.31 7.14
CA THR A 249 20.68 13.71 7.44
C THR A 249 20.09 12.92 6.26
N LEU A 250 20.14 13.47 5.05
CA LEU A 250 19.69 12.78 3.83
C LEU A 250 20.54 11.54 3.53
N TYR A 251 21.85 11.64 3.74
CA TYR A 251 22.74 10.48 3.61
C TYR A 251 22.44 9.40 4.64
N ASN A 252 22.17 9.75 5.90
CA ASN A 252 21.79 8.81 6.94
C ASN A 252 20.48 8.08 6.60
N LEU A 253 19.50 8.79 6.04
CA LEU A 253 18.26 8.18 5.54
C LEU A 253 18.53 7.27 4.33
N TRP A 254 19.39 7.70 3.41
CA TRP A 254 19.82 6.86 2.29
C TRP A 254 20.50 5.58 2.79
N HIS A 255 21.42 5.69 3.74
CA HIS A 255 22.08 4.53 4.36
C HIS A 255 21.04 3.57 4.98
N TYR A 256 20.02 4.09 5.68
CA TYR A 256 18.92 3.29 6.19
C TYR A 256 18.24 2.49 5.08
N HIS A 257 17.94 3.14 3.95
CA HIS A 257 17.27 2.51 2.81
C HIS A 257 18.16 1.47 2.13
N VAL A 258 19.44 1.73 1.99
CA VAL A 258 20.41 0.76 1.43
C VAL A 258 20.50 -0.48 2.32
N THR A 259 20.57 -0.29 3.63
CA THR A 259 20.59 -1.41 4.59
C THR A 259 19.29 -2.22 4.53
N ALA A 260 18.13 -1.55 4.43
CA ALA A 260 16.85 -2.23 4.27
C ALA A 260 16.77 -3.02 2.94
N TRP A 261 17.30 -2.45 1.86
CA TRP A 261 17.41 -3.15 0.58
C TRP A 261 18.30 -4.39 0.67
N GLN A 262 19.48 -4.26 1.26
CA GLN A 262 20.41 -5.38 1.46
C GLN A 262 19.78 -6.49 2.28
N PHE A 263 19.04 -6.16 3.33
CA PHE A 263 18.28 -7.13 4.12
C PHE A 263 17.27 -7.89 3.24
N HIS A 264 16.46 -7.19 2.44
CA HIS A 264 15.45 -7.85 1.61
C HIS A 264 16.03 -8.72 0.50
N VAL A 265 17.17 -8.31 -0.09
CA VAL A 265 17.86 -9.07 -1.15
C VAL A 265 18.62 -10.27 -0.56
N GLY A 266 19.16 -10.12 0.64
CA GLY A 266 19.91 -11.17 1.34
C GLY A 266 19.05 -12.18 2.10
N LEU A 267 17.73 -12.02 2.10
CA LEU A 267 16.81 -12.94 2.78
C LEU A 267 16.61 -14.20 1.93
N ASP A 268 17.42 -15.22 2.18
CA ASP A 268 17.45 -16.50 1.47
C ASP A 268 17.33 -17.69 2.44
N SER A 269 16.48 -17.55 3.45
CA SER A 269 16.25 -18.64 4.40
C SER A 269 15.16 -19.57 3.87
N PRO A 270 15.45 -20.88 3.67
CA PRO A 270 14.43 -21.84 3.27
C PRO A 270 13.37 -21.98 4.34
N HIS A 271 12.12 -22.07 3.93
CA HIS A 271 11.01 -22.27 4.85
C HIS A 271 10.17 -23.48 4.44
N THR A 272 9.77 -24.32 5.39
CA THR A 272 9.01 -25.56 5.14
C THR A 272 7.71 -25.31 4.38
N TYR A 273 7.07 -24.16 4.63
CA TYR A 273 5.82 -23.72 3.97
C TYR A 273 6.07 -22.72 2.84
N GLN A 274 7.28 -22.66 2.30
CA GLN A 274 7.56 -21.81 1.15
C GLN A 274 6.67 -22.18 -0.04
N SER A 275 6.03 -21.18 -0.63
CA SER A 275 5.17 -21.32 -1.81
C SER A 275 5.72 -20.48 -2.98
N TRP A 276 5.49 -20.98 -4.20
CA TRP A 276 5.87 -20.29 -5.41
C TRP A 276 4.72 -19.39 -5.93
N PRO A 277 4.97 -18.28 -6.62
CA PRO A 277 3.93 -17.36 -7.05
C PRO A 277 2.80 -17.98 -7.88
N TRP A 278 3.08 -19.00 -8.69
CA TRP A 278 2.04 -19.71 -9.47
C TRP A 278 1.10 -20.55 -8.59
N GLN A 279 1.55 -20.96 -7.40
CA GLN A 279 0.71 -21.70 -6.46
C GLN A 279 -0.36 -20.80 -5.83
N TRP A 280 -0.11 -19.50 -5.74
CA TRP A 280 -1.08 -18.54 -5.17
C TRP A 280 -2.35 -18.42 -6.00
N LEU A 281 -2.24 -18.54 -7.33
CA LEU A 281 -3.40 -18.45 -8.23
C LEU A 281 -4.40 -19.59 -8.02
N LEU A 282 -3.93 -20.75 -7.58
CA LEU A 282 -4.75 -21.96 -7.40
C LEU A 282 -4.86 -22.38 -5.94
N LEU A 283 -4.38 -21.55 -5.00
CA LEU A 283 -4.29 -21.89 -3.58
C LEU A 283 -3.62 -23.25 -3.34
N GLY A 284 -2.63 -23.58 -4.17
CA GLY A 284 -2.00 -24.90 -4.22
C GLY A 284 -1.12 -25.24 -3.01
N ARG A 285 -0.85 -24.27 -2.13
CA ARG A 285 -0.12 -24.48 -0.88
C ARG A 285 -0.64 -23.51 0.18
N PRO A 286 -1.12 -24.02 1.32
CA PRO A 286 -1.59 -23.19 2.42
C PRO A 286 -0.44 -22.45 3.08
N VAL A 287 -0.74 -21.34 3.72
CA VAL A 287 0.18 -20.58 4.58
C VAL A 287 0.02 -21.08 6.01
N ALA A 288 1.11 -21.56 6.62
CA ALA A 288 1.12 -21.87 8.04
C ALA A 288 1.17 -20.57 8.84
N PHE A 289 0.04 -20.19 9.42
CA PHE A 289 -0.08 -18.98 10.21
C PHE A 289 0.27 -19.18 11.68
N TYR A 290 -0.09 -20.32 12.23
CA TYR A 290 0.16 -20.67 13.61
C TYR A 290 0.49 -22.16 13.73
N TRP A 291 1.50 -22.49 14.51
CA TRP A 291 1.83 -23.86 14.88
C TRP A 291 2.23 -23.91 16.36
N SER A 292 1.75 -24.89 17.09
CA SER A 292 2.12 -25.14 18.46
C SER A 292 2.14 -26.64 18.74
N ASN A 293 3.22 -27.09 19.34
CA ASN A 293 3.39 -28.49 19.79
C ASN A 293 3.14 -28.69 21.29
N THR A 294 2.67 -27.65 21.99
CA THR A 294 2.33 -27.73 23.41
C THR A 294 0.95 -28.37 23.57
N GLY A 295 0.93 -29.66 23.74
CA GLY A 295 -0.16 -30.60 23.88
C GLY A 295 -1.43 -30.19 24.63
N HIS A 296 -2.21 -29.25 24.12
CA HIS A 296 -3.49 -28.84 24.71
C HIS A 296 -4.71 -29.56 24.11
N CYS A 297 -4.54 -30.61 23.34
CA CYS A 297 -5.63 -31.36 22.70
C CYS A 297 -5.79 -32.80 23.23
N GLY A 298 -5.43 -33.05 24.46
CA GLY A 298 -5.74 -34.31 25.16
C GLY A 298 -4.69 -35.42 25.04
N GLY A 299 -3.48 -35.15 24.52
CA GLY A 299 -2.38 -36.11 24.44
C GLY A 299 -1.00 -35.43 24.37
N PRO A 300 0.06 -36.12 24.79
CA PRO A 300 1.42 -35.55 24.90
C PRO A 300 2.11 -35.27 23.54
N SER A 301 1.52 -35.68 22.44
CA SER A 301 2.05 -35.48 21.07
C SER A 301 1.12 -34.73 20.15
N CYS A 302 0.23 -33.95 20.70
CA CYS A 302 -0.76 -33.18 19.95
C CYS A 302 -0.19 -31.81 19.49
N ALA A 303 -0.25 -31.54 18.21
CA ALA A 303 0.10 -30.25 17.62
C ALA A 303 -1.16 -29.54 17.13
N ALA A 304 -1.23 -28.23 17.34
CA ALA A 304 -2.26 -27.37 16.76
C ALA A 304 -1.64 -26.56 15.62
N GLU A 305 -2.28 -26.58 14.46
CA GLU A 305 -1.84 -25.83 13.28
C GLU A 305 -3.01 -25.06 12.68
N VAL A 306 -2.77 -23.81 12.29
CA VAL A 306 -3.72 -22.99 11.52
C VAL A 306 -3.12 -22.75 10.16
N LEU A 307 -3.70 -23.37 9.14
CA LEU A 307 -3.35 -23.18 7.74
C LEU A 307 -4.39 -22.27 7.09
N LEU A 308 -3.91 -21.33 6.28
CA LEU A 308 -4.74 -20.40 5.51
C LEU A 308 -4.57 -20.69 4.02
N LEU A 309 -5.65 -20.83 3.33
CA LEU A 309 -5.76 -20.98 1.88
C LEU A 309 -6.26 -19.67 1.25
#